data_015c9c744589a3a64c009281ceaaf886
#
_entry.id   015c9c744589a3a64c009281ceaaf886
#
_cell.length_a   1.000
_cell.length_b   1.000
_cell.length_c   1.000
_cell.angle_alpha   90.00
_cell.angle_beta   90.00
_cell.angle_gamma   90.00
#
_symmetry.space_group_name_H-M   'P 1'
#
loop_
_entity.id
_entity.type
_entity.pdbx_description
1 polymer ?
#
loop_
_entity_poly.entity_id
_entity_poly.type
_entity_poly.pdbx_seq_one_letter_code
_entity_poly.pdbx_strand_id
1 'polypeptide(L)'
;MFKIVRKKELNASVTLLEIEAPFIAKKAKAGQFIIFRIDEKGERVPLTIAGYDREKGTVTIIFQKVGFATIALGNLNEGDYIRDFVGPLGKPTPVEGKKRVCVVGGGVGCAIALPSAQAFKEAGAEVDVIVGFRNKDIVILEEEFKACADNLYLMTDDGSYGEQGFVTVKLQQLLESGREYDEVLAIGPVPMMKFVCKTTEPFGVHTSVSLNPIMIDGTGMCGGCRVTVGGETKFACVDGPEFDGHKVDFAELMSRNSTYRGREAEVKETHACRMEAMGKELIK
;
A
#
# COMPACT_ATOMS: atom_id res chain seq x y z
N MET A 1 8.76 -18.43 13.30
CA MET A 1 9.58 -17.34 12.74
C MET A 1 9.62 -17.48 11.21
N PHE A 2 9.68 -16.38 10.48
CA PHE A 2 9.54 -16.32 9.03
C PHE A 2 10.83 -15.77 8.44
N LYS A 3 11.47 -16.54 7.56
CA LYS A 3 12.80 -16.23 7.01
C LYS A 3 12.68 -15.22 5.87
N ILE A 4 13.57 -14.23 5.85
CA ILE A 4 13.77 -13.32 4.71
C ILE A 4 14.65 -14.06 3.70
N VAL A 5 14.13 -14.33 2.52
CA VAL A 5 14.85 -15.07 1.47
C VAL A 5 15.42 -14.17 0.39
N ARG A 6 14.90 -12.94 0.28
CA ARG A 6 15.41 -11.92 -0.64
C ARG A 6 15.16 -10.53 -0.10
N LYS A 7 16.12 -9.63 -0.31
CA LYS A 7 16.04 -8.20 -0.05
C LYS A 7 16.46 -7.40 -1.26
N LYS A 8 15.70 -6.36 -1.62
CA LYS A 8 16.05 -5.41 -2.68
C LYS A 8 15.69 -4.00 -2.23
N GLU A 9 16.64 -3.10 -2.24
CA GLU A 9 16.36 -1.66 -2.09
C GLU A 9 15.86 -1.14 -3.44
N LEU A 10 14.62 -0.64 -3.49
CA LEU A 10 14.04 -0.07 -4.70
C LEU A 10 14.47 1.38 -4.89
N ASN A 11 14.62 2.10 -3.77
CA ASN A 11 15.25 3.42 -3.68
C ASN A 11 15.73 3.65 -2.24
N ALA A 12 16.23 4.84 -1.92
CA ALA A 12 16.79 5.15 -0.59
C ALA A 12 15.81 4.91 0.58
N SER A 13 14.50 4.99 0.34
CA SER A 13 13.46 4.89 1.37
C SER A 13 12.56 3.66 1.25
N VAL A 14 12.57 2.95 0.14
CA VAL A 14 11.65 1.84 -0.15
C VAL A 14 12.42 0.53 -0.32
N THR A 15 12.01 -0.47 0.44
CA THR A 15 12.61 -1.81 0.46
C THR A 15 11.56 -2.86 0.06
N LEU A 16 12.00 -3.83 -0.74
CA LEU A 16 11.28 -5.06 -1.06
C LEU A 16 11.89 -6.21 -0.26
N LEU A 17 11.06 -7.01 0.40
CA LEU A 17 11.43 -8.27 1.02
C LEU A 17 10.57 -9.41 0.47
N GLU A 18 11.20 -10.54 0.16
CA GLU A 18 10.50 -11.82 -0.03
C GLU A 18 10.69 -12.67 1.23
N ILE A 19 9.58 -13.18 1.74
CA ILE A 19 9.52 -13.87 3.03
C ILE A 19 8.97 -15.27 2.81
N GLU A 20 9.65 -16.28 3.35
CA GLU A 20 9.19 -17.66 3.33
C GLU A 20 7.95 -17.83 4.22
N ALA A 21 6.78 -17.98 3.59
CA ALA A 21 5.48 -18.07 4.23
C ALA A 21 4.50 -18.93 3.40
N PRO A 22 4.74 -20.24 3.23
CA PRO A 22 4.04 -21.08 2.25
C PRO A 22 2.53 -21.16 2.49
N PHE A 23 2.08 -21.16 3.74
CA PHE A 23 0.65 -21.18 4.06
C PHE A 23 -0.06 -19.89 3.66
N ILE A 24 0.62 -18.75 3.74
CA ILE A 24 0.10 -17.45 3.31
C ILE A 24 0.14 -17.37 1.79
N ALA A 25 1.29 -17.67 1.18
CA ALA A 25 1.47 -17.63 -0.27
C ALA A 25 0.41 -18.46 -1.02
N LYS A 26 0.08 -19.64 -0.50
CA LYS A 26 -0.94 -20.55 -1.07
C LYS A 26 -2.32 -19.90 -1.17
N LYS A 27 -2.69 -19.02 -0.22
CA LYS A 27 -4.04 -18.45 -0.10
C LYS A 27 -4.10 -16.97 -0.49
N ALA A 28 -2.96 -16.30 -0.61
CA ALA A 28 -2.88 -14.88 -0.90
C ALA A 28 -3.55 -14.52 -2.23
N LYS A 29 -4.22 -13.36 -2.23
CA LYS A 29 -4.83 -12.70 -3.39
C LYS A 29 -4.51 -11.21 -3.35
N ALA A 30 -4.62 -10.53 -4.49
CA ALA A 30 -4.48 -9.07 -4.59
C ALA A 30 -5.43 -8.34 -3.63
N GLY A 31 -5.02 -7.18 -3.12
CA GLY A 31 -5.77 -6.38 -2.15
C GLY A 31 -5.65 -6.84 -0.70
N GLN A 32 -5.15 -8.05 -0.43
CA GLN A 32 -4.95 -8.56 0.92
C GLN A 32 -3.62 -8.08 1.53
N PHE A 33 -3.51 -8.18 2.85
CA PHE A 33 -2.35 -7.73 3.60
C PHE A 33 -1.92 -8.76 4.65
N ILE A 34 -0.75 -8.53 5.24
CA ILE A 34 -0.24 -9.24 6.42
C ILE A 34 -0.07 -8.26 7.57
N ILE A 35 0.04 -8.79 8.77
CA ILE A 35 0.57 -8.06 9.92
C ILE A 35 1.88 -8.73 10.33
N PHE A 36 2.96 -7.93 10.38
CA PHE A 36 4.24 -8.41 10.88
C PHE A 36 4.56 -7.85 12.27
N ARG A 37 5.43 -8.56 12.98
CA ARG A 37 6.11 -8.12 14.19
C ARG A 37 7.51 -8.71 14.21
N ILE A 38 8.53 -7.86 14.35
CA ILE A 38 9.94 -8.28 14.22
C ILE A 38 10.37 -9.17 15.39
N ASP A 39 10.08 -8.76 16.63
CA ASP A 39 10.48 -9.43 17.86
C ASP A 39 9.39 -9.33 18.95
N GLU A 40 9.68 -9.76 20.19
CA GLU A 40 8.71 -9.76 21.29
C GLU A 40 8.22 -8.36 21.70
N LYS A 41 9.06 -7.35 21.51
CA LYS A 41 8.79 -5.95 21.89
C LYS A 41 8.35 -5.11 20.69
N GLY A 42 8.41 -5.70 19.48
CA GLY A 42 8.07 -5.02 18.23
C GLY A 42 6.59 -4.69 18.11
N GLU A 43 6.32 -3.61 17.40
CA GLU A 43 4.96 -3.21 17.04
C GLU A 43 4.38 -4.16 16.00
N ARG A 44 3.06 -4.29 16.00
CA ARG A 44 2.32 -5.00 14.96
C ARG A 44 1.94 -4.00 13.86
N VAL A 45 2.44 -4.22 12.65
CA VAL A 45 2.26 -3.29 11.52
C VAL A 45 1.66 -4.02 10.33
N PRO A 46 0.56 -3.51 9.74
CA PRO A 46 -0.01 -4.04 8.51
C PRO A 46 0.82 -3.63 7.31
N LEU A 47 1.08 -4.58 6.42
CA LEU A 47 1.66 -4.33 5.10
C LEU A 47 0.89 -5.12 4.05
N THR A 48 0.55 -4.47 2.96
CA THR A 48 -0.13 -5.15 1.85
C THR A 48 0.80 -6.15 1.18
N ILE A 49 0.23 -7.27 0.75
CA ILE A 49 0.91 -8.28 -0.04
C ILE A 49 1.14 -7.70 -1.44
N ALA A 50 2.40 -7.36 -1.74
CA ALA A 50 2.81 -6.83 -3.05
C ALA A 50 3.03 -7.93 -4.11
N GLY A 51 3.10 -9.18 -3.69
CA GLY A 51 3.22 -10.33 -4.56
C GLY A 51 3.32 -11.63 -3.77
N TYR A 52 3.17 -12.74 -4.46
CA TYR A 52 3.32 -14.08 -3.87
C TYR A 52 3.74 -15.10 -4.94
N ASP A 53 4.55 -16.06 -4.54
CA ASP A 53 4.94 -17.20 -5.37
C ASP A 53 4.49 -18.48 -4.65
N ARG A 54 3.52 -19.18 -5.24
CA ARG A 54 2.93 -20.39 -4.64
C ARG A 54 3.86 -21.59 -4.71
N GLU A 55 4.74 -21.64 -5.72
CA GLU A 55 5.69 -22.75 -5.92
C GLU A 55 6.85 -22.62 -4.94
N LYS A 56 7.41 -21.43 -4.81
CA LYS A 56 8.47 -21.13 -3.84
C LYS A 56 7.96 -20.98 -2.40
N GLY A 57 6.65 -20.79 -2.22
CA GLY A 57 6.05 -20.53 -0.92
C GLY A 57 6.45 -19.20 -0.31
N THR A 58 6.66 -18.16 -1.13
CA THR A 58 7.10 -16.84 -0.68
C THR A 58 6.02 -15.77 -0.83
N VAL A 59 6.06 -14.79 0.04
CA VAL A 59 5.24 -13.58 0.01
C VAL A 59 6.15 -12.37 -0.11
N THR A 60 5.86 -11.49 -1.05
CA THR A 60 6.57 -10.23 -1.26
C THR A 60 5.84 -9.10 -0.53
N ILE A 61 6.58 -8.33 0.25
CA ILE A 61 6.15 -7.06 0.81
C ILE A 61 7.06 -5.95 0.32
N ILE A 62 6.47 -4.77 0.04
CA ILE A 62 7.21 -3.55 -0.31
C ILE A 62 6.74 -2.47 0.65
N PHE A 63 7.69 -1.80 1.29
CA PHE A 63 7.37 -0.83 2.31
C PHE A 63 8.35 0.33 2.32
N GLN A 64 7.87 1.47 2.80
CA GLN A 64 8.70 2.65 3.02
C GLN A 64 9.21 2.68 4.46
N LYS A 65 10.50 2.99 4.63
CA LYS A 65 11.17 3.14 5.92
C LYS A 65 10.80 4.50 6.56
N VAL A 66 9.63 4.59 7.20
CA VAL A 66 9.09 5.87 7.73
C VAL A 66 8.89 5.89 9.24
N GLY A 67 8.57 4.75 9.86
CA GLY A 67 8.36 4.58 11.30
C GLY A 67 9.38 3.64 11.92
N PHE A 68 9.39 3.56 13.27
CA PHE A 68 10.32 2.69 14.00
C PHE A 68 10.33 1.26 13.48
N ALA A 69 9.16 0.62 13.40
CA ALA A 69 9.04 -0.77 12.96
C ALA A 69 9.49 -0.98 11.51
N THR A 70 9.16 -0.07 10.58
CA THR A 70 9.56 -0.20 9.17
C THR A 70 11.04 0.11 8.94
N ILE A 71 11.65 1.00 9.72
CA ILE A 71 13.10 1.22 9.72
C ILE A 71 13.81 -0.02 10.24
N ALA A 72 13.36 -0.58 11.37
CA ALA A 72 13.94 -1.80 11.94
C ALA A 72 13.79 -3.00 10.98
N LEU A 73 12.63 -3.16 10.32
CA LEU A 73 12.43 -4.18 9.29
C LEU A 73 13.37 -3.99 8.09
N GLY A 74 13.58 -2.75 7.66
CA GLY A 74 14.49 -2.41 6.56
C GLY A 74 15.98 -2.68 6.89
N ASN A 75 16.34 -2.77 8.17
CA ASN A 75 17.70 -3.11 8.62
C ASN A 75 17.97 -4.61 8.65
N LEU A 76 16.93 -5.47 8.59
CA LEU A 76 17.10 -6.91 8.46
C LEU A 76 17.67 -7.27 7.09
N ASN A 77 18.38 -8.39 7.00
CA ASN A 77 19.04 -8.89 5.80
C ASN A 77 18.46 -10.24 5.36
N GLU A 78 18.86 -10.68 4.18
CA GLU A 78 18.61 -12.05 3.73
C GLU A 78 19.19 -13.05 4.74
N GLY A 79 18.39 -14.04 5.11
CA GLY A 79 18.72 -15.02 6.13
C GLY A 79 18.19 -14.67 7.53
N ASP A 80 17.88 -13.41 7.81
CA ASP A 80 17.27 -13.00 9.08
C ASP A 80 15.80 -13.46 9.17
N TYR A 81 15.23 -13.35 10.36
CA TYR A 81 13.89 -13.84 10.66
C TYR A 81 12.98 -12.74 11.22
N ILE A 82 11.73 -12.75 10.78
CA ILE A 82 10.62 -12.00 11.37
C ILE A 82 9.89 -12.94 12.32
N ARG A 83 9.55 -12.47 13.52
CA ARG A 83 8.91 -13.29 14.55
C ARG A 83 7.51 -13.72 14.16
N ASP A 84 6.65 -12.75 13.86
CA ASP A 84 5.27 -12.97 13.45
C ASP A 84 5.01 -12.39 12.06
N PHE A 85 4.31 -13.17 11.25
CA PHE A 85 3.88 -12.80 9.91
C PHE A 85 2.52 -13.45 9.67
N VAL A 86 1.45 -12.69 9.93
CA VAL A 86 0.09 -13.21 10.01
C VAL A 86 -0.70 -12.78 8.79
N GLY A 87 -1.32 -13.72 8.10
CA GLY A 87 -2.11 -13.45 6.89
C GLY A 87 -2.52 -14.73 6.14
N PRO A 88 -3.09 -14.58 4.94
CA PRO A 88 -3.55 -13.31 4.37
C PRO A 88 -4.75 -12.77 5.15
N LEU A 89 -4.81 -11.46 5.32
CA LEU A 89 -5.87 -10.74 6.04
C LEU A 89 -6.62 -9.82 5.06
N GLY A 90 -7.82 -9.42 5.42
CA GLY A 90 -8.68 -8.58 4.60
C GLY A 90 -9.34 -9.32 3.44
N LYS A 91 -10.22 -8.61 2.76
CA LYS A 91 -10.90 -9.11 1.55
C LYS A 91 -10.01 -8.87 0.32
N PRO A 92 -10.01 -9.79 -0.64
CA PRO A 92 -9.31 -9.58 -1.90
C PRO A 92 -10.02 -8.50 -2.75
N THR A 93 -9.27 -7.84 -3.64
CA THR A 93 -9.81 -6.96 -4.67
C THR A 93 -10.84 -7.70 -5.52
N PRO A 94 -12.06 -7.17 -5.69
CA PRO A 94 -13.10 -7.78 -6.51
C PRO A 94 -12.83 -7.51 -8.01
N VAL A 95 -12.21 -8.44 -8.70
CA VAL A 95 -11.81 -8.26 -10.11
C VAL A 95 -12.82 -8.76 -11.13
N GLU A 96 -13.79 -9.57 -10.71
CA GLU A 96 -14.70 -10.25 -11.63
C GLU A 96 -15.69 -9.29 -12.31
N GLY A 97 -15.97 -9.53 -13.59
CA GLY A 97 -17.00 -8.80 -14.36
C GLY A 97 -16.61 -7.38 -14.78
N LYS A 98 -15.39 -6.91 -14.48
CA LYS A 98 -14.88 -5.62 -14.91
C LYS A 98 -14.28 -5.74 -16.32
N LYS A 99 -14.64 -4.80 -17.20
CA LYS A 99 -14.14 -4.74 -18.59
C LYS A 99 -13.02 -3.71 -18.75
N ARG A 100 -13.17 -2.56 -18.11
CA ARG A 100 -12.17 -1.49 -18.13
C ARG A 100 -12.03 -0.87 -16.76
N VAL A 101 -10.82 -0.81 -16.25
CA VAL A 101 -10.51 -0.28 -14.94
C VAL A 101 -9.36 0.74 -15.00
N CYS A 102 -9.37 1.68 -14.07
CA CYS A 102 -8.25 2.58 -13.86
C CYS A 102 -7.68 2.37 -12.45
N VAL A 103 -6.42 1.99 -12.36
CA VAL A 103 -5.72 1.82 -11.06
C VAL A 103 -4.83 3.03 -10.83
N VAL A 104 -5.08 3.75 -9.73
CA VAL A 104 -4.39 4.99 -9.37
C VAL A 104 -3.52 4.75 -8.14
N GLY A 105 -2.20 4.82 -8.33
CA GLY A 105 -1.21 4.64 -7.27
C GLY A 105 -0.51 5.94 -6.89
N GLY A 106 -0.21 6.15 -5.59
CA GLY A 106 0.54 7.31 -5.11
C GLY A 106 1.69 6.95 -4.19
N GLY A 107 2.92 7.34 -4.55
CA GLY A 107 4.12 7.06 -3.78
C GLY A 107 4.34 5.56 -3.54
N VAL A 108 4.55 5.12 -2.29
CA VAL A 108 4.67 3.69 -1.95
C VAL A 108 3.35 2.93 -2.19
N GLY A 109 2.20 3.61 -2.28
CA GLY A 109 0.93 3.00 -2.66
C GLY A 109 0.96 2.34 -4.04
N CYS A 110 1.88 2.73 -4.93
CA CYS A 110 2.11 2.06 -6.21
C CYS A 110 2.49 0.58 -6.02
N ALA A 111 3.29 0.26 -5.00
CA ALA A 111 3.64 -1.13 -4.69
C ALA A 111 2.44 -1.99 -4.26
N ILE A 112 1.41 -1.34 -3.73
CA ILE A 112 0.16 -1.95 -3.31
C ILE A 112 -0.82 -2.04 -4.50
N ALA A 113 -0.78 -1.06 -5.40
CA ALA A 113 -1.61 -0.99 -6.60
C ALA A 113 -1.23 -2.05 -7.65
N LEU A 114 0.05 -2.40 -7.74
CA LEU A 114 0.56 -3.34 -8.74
C LEU A 114 -0.16 -4.71 -8.72
N PRO A 115 -0.27 -5.44 -7.58
CA PRO A 115 -0.94 -6.73 -7.58
C PRO A 115 -2.42 -6.65 -7.97
N SER A 116 -3.12 -5.55 -7.66
CA SER A 116 -4.51 -5.35 -8.09
C SER A 116 -4.58 -5.07 -9.59
N ALA A 117 -3.67 -4.27 -10.16
CA ALA A 117 -3.59 -4.05 -11.62
C ALA A 117 -3.33 -5.37 -12.36
N GLN A 118 -2.39 -6.19 -11.87
CA GLN A 118 -2.11 -7.52 -12.43
C GLN A 118 -3.33 -8.44 -12.36
N ALA A 119 -4.04 -8.46 -11.22
CA ALA A 119 -5.21 -9.29 -11.04
C ALA A 119 -6.38 -8.88 -11.95
N PHE A 120 -6.61 -7.57 -12.17
CA PHE A 120 -7.57 -7.10 -13.17
C PHE A 120 -7.18 -7.52 -14.59
N LYS A 121 -5.89 -7.40 -14.94
CA LYS A 121 -5.38 -7.84 -16.25
C LYS A 121 -5.55 -9.33 -16.47
N GLU A 122 -5.21 -10.14 -15.47
CA GLU A 122 -5.41 -11.60 -15.48
C GLU A 122 -6.89 -12.00 -15.60
N ALA A 123 -7.79 -11.20 -15.03
CA ALA A 123 -9.24 -11.37 -15.17
C ALA A 123 -9.79 -10.94 -16.53
N GLY A 124 -8.95 -10.38 -17.42
CA GLY A 124 -9.31 -10.00 -18.79
C GLY A 124 -9.79 -8.56 -18.95
N ALA A 125 -9.62 -7.70 -17.95
CA ALA A 125 -9.95 -6.29 -18.06
C ALA A 125 -8.90 -5.52 -18.88
N GLU A 126 -9.32 -4.44 -19.55
CA GLU A 126 -8.45 -3.39 -20.01
C GLU A 126 -8.05 -2.53 -18.79
N VAL A 127 -6.75 -2.39 -18.57
CA VAL A 127 -6.20 -1.76 -17.36
C VAL A 127 -5.41 -0.51 -17.72
N ASP A 128 -5.95 0.65 -17.35
CA ASP A 128 -5.19 1.90 -17.31
C ASP A 128 -4.57 2.07 -15.93
N VAL A 129 -3.31 2.47 -15.88
CA VAL A 129 -2.60 2.71 -14.63
C VAL A 129 -2.09 4.14 -14.59
N ILE A 130 -2.40 4.87 -13.52
CA ILE A 130 -1.86 6.20 -13.24
C ILE A 130 -1.02 6.09 -11.97
N VAL A 131 0.28 6.30 -12.06
CA VAL A 131 1.19 6.30 -10.90
C VAL A 131 1.77 7.67 -10.67
N GLY A 132 1.76 8.14 -9.43
CA GLY A 132 2.23 9.48 -9.06
C GLY A 132 3.33 9.44 -8.01
N PHE A 133 4.35 10.24 -8.24
CA PHE A 133 5.50 10.39 -7.36
C PHE A 133 5.85 11.88 -7.21
N ARG A 134 6.60 12.25 -6.17
CA ARG A 134 7.06 13.63 -6.01
C ARG A 134 8.12 14.02 -7.06
N ASN A 135 9.04 13.09 -7.35
CA ASN A 135 10.13 13.28 -8.28
C ASN A 135 10.63 11.94 -8.81
N LYS A 136 11.56 11.98 -9.76
CA LYS A 136 12.17 10.82 -10.41
C LYS A 136 12.84 9.84 -9.44
N ASP A 137 13.49 10.34 -8.39
CA ASP A 137 14.34 9.51 -7.50
C ASP A 137 13.54 8.50 -6.67
N ILE A 138 12.23 8.75 -6.51
CA ILE A 138 11.33 7.87 -5.76
C ILE A 138 10.40 7.03 -6.65
N VAL A 139 10.58 7.05 -7.97
CA VAL A 139 9.83 6.19 -8.90
C VAL A 139 10.20 4.73 -8.65
N ILE A 140 9.19 3.88 -8.55
CA ILE A 140 9.34 2.43 -8.35
C ILE A 140 8.42 1.65 -9.29
N LEU A 141 8.81 0.44 -9.65
CA LEU A 141 7.97 -0.57 -10.33
C LEU A 141 7.43 -0.16 -11.71
N GLU A 142 8.11 0.75 -12.41
CA GLU A 142 7.67 1.21 -13.73
C GLU A 142 7.58 0.06 -14.74
N GLU A 143 8.59 -0.80 -14.79
CA GLU A 143 8.64 -1.92 -15.73
C GLU A 143 7.59 -2.99 -15.41
N GLU A 144 7.33 -3.22 -14.12
CA GLU A 144 6.30 -4.14 -13.66
C GLU A 144 4.89 -3.64 -14.03
N PHE A 145 4.66 -2.31 -13.97
CA PHE A 145 3.41 -1.71 -14.44
C PHE A 145 3.28 -1.75 -15.96
N LYS A 146 4.34 -1.48 -16.71
CA LYS A 146 4.35 -1.61 -18.19
C LYS A 146 3.98 -3.02 -18.63
N ALA A 147 4.36 -4.03 -17.84
CA ALA A 147 4.09 -5.42 -18.18
C ALA A 147 2.61 -5.82 -18.00
N CYS A 148 1.83 -5.12 -17.18
CA CYS A 148 0.44 -5.47 -16.89
C CYS A 148 -0.60 -4.42 -17.32
N ALA A 149 -0.20 -3.17 -17.55
CA ALA A 149 -1.10 -2.10 -17.98
C ALA A 149 -1.25 -2.07 -19.50
N ASP A 150 -2.46 -1.76 -19.97
CA ASP A 150 -2.67 -1.40 -21.39
C ASP A 150 -2.17 0.01 -21.67
N ASN A 151 -2.37 0.93 -20.70
CA ASN A 151 -1.79 2.26 -20.74
C ASN A 151 -1.23 2.62 -19.37
N LEU A 152 0.02 3.08 -19.34
CA LEU A 152 0.68 3.56 -18.13
C LEU A 152 0.92 5.06 -18.21
N TYR A 153 0.41 5.80 -17.26
CA TYR A 153 0.62 7.24 -17.09
C TYR A 153 1.45 7.47 -15.83
N LEU A 154 2.71 7.84 -16.01
CA LEU A 154 3.61 8.14 -14.89
C LEU A 154 3.69 9.66 -14.71
N MET A 155 3.33 10.10 -13.50
CA MET A 155 3.26 11.51 -13.11
C MET A 155 4.33 11.82 -12.07
N THR A 156 4.96 12.99 -12.18
CA THR A 156 5.79 13.56 -11.10
C THR A 156 5.35 14.99 -10.79
N ASP A 157 5.28 15.32 -9.48
CA ASP A 157 4.83 16.64 -9.05
C ASP A 157 5.74 17.76 -9.60
N ASP A 158 7.05 17.50 -9.63
CA ASP A 158 8.08 18.45 -10.07
C ASP A 158 8.40 18.40 -11.58
N GLY A 159 7.83 17.45 -12.33
CA GLY A 159 8.10 17.28 -13.76
C GLY A 159 9.47 16.68 -14.09
N SER A 160 10.19 16.14 -13.10
CA SER A 160 11.53 15.57 -13.31
C SER A 160 11.52 14.25 -14.09
N TYR A 161 10.35 13.59 -14.21
CA TYR A 161 10.18 12.37 -15.00
C TYR A 161 8.70 12.14 -15.37
N GLY A 162 8.45 11.54 -16.54
CA GLY A 162 7.09 11.31 -17.03
C GLY A 162 6.34 12.61 -17.32
N GLU A 163 5.06 12.66 -17.01
CA GLU A 163 4.23 13.85 -17.13
C GLU A 163 4.25 14.66 -15.83
N GLN A 164 4.30 15.99 -15.92
CA GLN A 164 4.22 16.85 -14.74
C GLN A 164 2.79 17.00 -14.25
N GLY A 165 2.57 16.82 -12.96
CA GLY A 165 1.29 17.06 -12.31
C GLY A 165 0.81 15.93 -11.41
N PHE A 166 -0.40 16.08 -10.90
CA PHE A 166 -1.02 15.13 -9.99
C PHE A 166 -1.81 14.04 -10.73
N VAL A 167 -1.87 12.85 -10.16
CA VAL A 167 -2.67 11.71 -10.67
C VAL A 167 -4.13 12.06 -10.93
N THR A 168 -4.71 12.96 -10.13
CA THR A 168 -6.09 13.42 -10.27
C THR A 168 -6.31 14.24 -11.52
N VAL A 169 -5.32 15.03 -11.94
CA VAL A 169 -5.38 15.83 -13.19
C VAL A 169 -5.40 14.88 -14.39
N LYS A 170 -4.52 13.88 -14.40
CA LYS A 170 -4.50 12.87 -15.48
C LYS A 170 -5.81 12.08 -15.52
N LEU A 171 -6.30 11.64 -14.37
CA LEU A 171 -7.58 10.91 -14.27
C LEU A 171 -8.73 11.77 -14.83
N GLN A 172 -8.79 13.04 -14.47
CA GLN A 172 -9.81 13.97 -14.97
C GLN A 172 -9.72 14.12 -16.50
N GLN A 173 -8.52 14.30 -17.06
CA GLN A 173 -8.31 14.36 -18.52
C GLN A 173 -8.81 13.10 -19.24
N LEU A 174 -8.57 11.92 -18.66
CA LEU A 174 -9.05 10.66 -19.25
C LEU A 174 -10.58 10.59 -19.23
N LEU A 175 -11.20 10.93 -18.12
CA LEU A 175 -12.67 10.95 -17.98
C LEU A 175 -13.31 11.99 -18.92
N GLU A 176 -12.77 13.20 -19.01
CA GLU A 176 -13.23 14.26 -19.92
C GLU A 176 -13.04 13.92 -21.41
N SER A 177 -12.06 13.06 -21.73
CA SER A 177 -11.89 12.54 -23.11
C SER A 177 -12.94 11.50 -23.52
N GLY A 178 -13.89 11.18 -22.63
CA GLY A 178 -14.93 10.17 -22.87
C GLY A 178 -14.48 8.74 -22.55
N ARG A 179 -13.38 8.56 -21.82
CA ARG A 179 -12.94 7.24 -21.39
C ARG A 179 -13.82 6.76 -20.23
N GLU A 180 -14.53 5.67 -20.44
CA GLU A 180 -15.43 5.08 -19.45
C GLU A 180 -14.72 3.97 -18.70
N TYR A 181 -14.90 3.94 -17.37
CA TYR A 181 -14.38 2.89 -16.48
C TYR A 181 -15.50 2.24 -15.68
N ASP A 182 -15.46 0.92 -15.56
CA ASP A 182 -16.35 0.18 -14.62
C ASP A 182 -15.93 0.43 -13.18
N GLU A 183 -14.62 0.71 -12.97
CA GLU A 183 -14.09 1.00 -11.64
C GLU A 183 -12.79 1.82 -11.73
N VAL A 184 -12.65 2.73 -10.78
CA VAL A 184 -11.38 3.38 -10.43
C VAL A 184 -10.94 2.87 -9.07
N LEU A 185 -9.76 2.25 -8.98
CA LEU A 185 -9.17 1.82 -7.71
C LEU A 185 -8.04 2.77 -7.31
N ALA A 186 -8.18 3.47 -6.18
CA ALA A 186 -7.16 4.41 -5.70
C ALA A 186 -6.44 3.90 -4.45
N ILE A 187 -5.12 3.91 -4.49
CA ILE A 187 -4.24 3.40 -3.44
C ILE A 187 -3.08 4.36 -3.18
N GLY A 188 -3.04 4.94 -1.98
CA GLY A 188 -1.98 5.88 -1.62
C GLY A 188 -2.31 6.72 -0.40
N PRO A 189 -1.75 7.92 -0.28
CA PRO A 189 -2.07 8.85 0.81
C PRO A 189 -3.56 9.17 0.88
N VAL A 190 -4.11 9.23 2.11
CA VAL A 190 -5.55 9.50 2.32
C VAL A 190 -6.05 10.77 1.59
N PRO A 191 -5.30 11.90 1.57
CA PRO A 191 -5.71 13.07 0.79
C PRO A 191 -5.82 12.76 -0.71
N MET A 192 -4.88 11.99 -1.29
CA MET A 192 -4.93 11.60 -2.71
C MET A 192 -6.19 10.80 -3.01
N MET A 193 -6.47 9.76 -2.21
CA MET A 193 -7.68 8.93 -2.39
C MET A 193 -8.96 9.76 -2.31
N LYS A 194 -9.05 10.69 -1.34
CA LYS A 194 -10.16 11.65 -1.24
C LYS A 194 -10.34 12.49 -2.50
N PHE A 195 -9.23 13.00 -3.06
CA PHE A 195 -9.30 13.81 -4.28
C PHE A 195 -9.63 12.97 -5.52
N VAL A 196 -9.16 11.72 -5.62
CA VAL A 196 -9.58 10.79 -6.68
C VAL A 196 -11.11 10.59 -6.63
N CYS A 197 -11.69 10.34 -5.45
CA CYS A 197 -13.13 10.22 -5.31
C CYS A 197 -13.89 11.48 -5.77
N LYS A 198 -13.40 12.67 -5.39
CA LYS A 198 -13.97 13.93 -5.85
C LYS A 198 -13.89 14.12 -7.37
N THR A 199 -12.82 13.62 -8.00
CA THR A 199 -12.63 13.69 -9.46
C THR A 199 -13.59 12.76 -10.18
N THR A 200 -13.89 11.58 -9.64
CA THR A 200 -14.76 10.57 -10.29
C THR A 200 -16.25 10.80 -10.05
N GLU A 201 -16.61 11.46 -8.93
CA GLU A 201 -18.01 11.69 -8.52
C GLU A 201 -18.87 12.34 -9.61
N PRO A 202 -18.45 13.44 -10.30
CA PRO A 202 -19.25 14.07 -11.35
C PRO A 202 -19.51 13.17 -12.57
N PHE A 203 -18.66 12.15 -12.77
CA PHE A 203 -18.77 11.21 -13.88
C PHE A 203 -19.55 9.93 -13.49
N GLY A 204 -19.96 9.80 -12.22
CA GLY A 204 -20.70 8.63 -11.73
C GLY A 204 -19.90 7.33 -11.76
N VAL A 205 -18.56 7.39 -11.82
CA VAL A 205 -17.70 6.20 -11.88
C VAL A 205 -17.54 5.61 -10.50
N HIS A 206 -17.80 4.30 -10.37
CA HIS A 206 -17.53 3.58 -9.12
C HIS A 206 -16.07 3.68 -8.74
N THR A 207 -15.79 4.09 -7.50
CA THR A 207 -14.43 4.33 -7.04
C THR A 207 -14.16 3.61 -5.73
N SER A 208 -13.27 2.64 -5.77
CA SER A 208 -12.77 1.93 -4.59
C SER A 208 -11.49 2.59 -4.08
N VAL A 209 -11.34 2.63 -2.76
CA VAL A 209 -10.15 3.14 -2.08
C VAL A 209 -9.60 2.12 -1.10
N SER A 210 -8.30 1.84 -1.14
CA SER A 210 -7.65 0.95 -0.18
C SER A 210 -7.21 1.73 1.05
N LEU A 211 -7.99 1.63 2.13
CA LEU A 211 -7.81 2.41 3.34
C LEU A 211 -6.69 1.85 4.22
N ASN A 212 -5.97 2.76 4.86
CA ASN A 212 -4.81 2.48 5.71
C ASN A 212 -4.98 3.00 7.15
N PRO A 213 -6.06 2.65 7.88
CA PRO A 213 -6.18 3.00 9.27
C PRO A 213 -5.16 2.23 10.11
N ILE A 214 -4.96 2.68 11.36
CA ILE A 214 -4.13 1.97 12.33
C ILE A 214 -4.74 0.58 12.57
N MET A 215 -3.95 -0.48 12.39
CA MET A 215 -4.35 -1.87 12.62
C MET A 215 -3.39 -2.53 13.60
N ILE A 216 -3.95 -3.32 14.54
CA ILE A 216 -3.17 -4.00 15.58
C ILE A 216 -3.36 -5.51 15.48
N ASP A 217 -4.57 -6.03 15.62
CA ASP A 217 -4.81 -7.47 15.62
C ASP A 217 -5.11 -8.07 14.22
N GLY A 218 -5.83 -7.35 13.36
CA GLY A 218 -6.17 -7.79 12.00
C GLY A 218 -7.35 -8.75 11.90
N THR A 219 -8.07 -9.03 12.99
CA THR A 219 -9.16 -10.03 13.03
C THR A 219 -10.54 -9.43 13.34
N GLY A 220 -10.62 -8.09 13.46
CA GLY A 220 -11.86 -7.38 13.77
C GLY A 220 -12.18 -7.26 15.26
N MET A 221 -11.34 -7.79 16.14
CA MET A 221 -11.64 -7.83 17.58
C MET A 221 -11.28 -6.53 18.31
N CYS A 222 -10.15 -5.90 18.01
CA CYS A 222 -9.65 -4.75 18.79
C CYS A 222 -10.33 -3.42 18.43
N GLY A 223 -11.01 -3.33 17.28
CA GLY A 223 -11.67 -2.10 16.81
C GLY A 223 -10.72 -0.96 16.43
N GLY A 224 -9.41 -1.18 16.42
CA GLY A 224 -8.39 -0.17 16.08
C GLY A 224 -8.56 0.40 14.67
N CYS A 225 -8.91 -0.46 13.72
CA CYS A 225 -9.04 -0.14 12.30
C CYS A 225 -10.45 0.29 11.87
N ARG A 226 -11.31 0.73 12.80
CA ARG A 226 -12.66 1.18 12.43
C ARG A 226 -12.61 2.41 11.54
N VAL A 227 -13.49 2.43 10.55
CA VAL A 227 -13.72 3.50 9.59
C VAL A 227 -15.23 3.67 9.39
N THR A 228 -15.68 4.88 9.10
CA THR A 228 -17.08 5.13 8.77
C THR A 228 -17.27 5.13 7.27
N VAL A 229 -18.15 4.24 6.77
CA VAL A 229 -18.48 4.09 5.35
C VAL A 229 -20.00 4.06 5.19
N GLY A 230 -20.55 5.04 4.49
CA GLY A 230 -22.02 5.18 4.31
C GLY A 230 -22.78 5.38 5.62
N GLY A 231 -22.15 6.02 6.63
CA GLY A 231 -22.72 6.23 7.95
C GLY A 231 -22.62 5.01 8.88
N GLU A 232 -22.05 3.89 8.42
CA GLU A 232 -21.87 2.67 9.22
C GLU A 232 -20.43 2.48 9.64
N THR A 233 -20.19 1.99 10.86
CA THR A 233 -18.86 1.59 11.30
C THR A 233 -18.46 0.27 10.66
N LYS A 234 -17.33 0.25 9.96
CA LYS A 234 -16.69 -0.93 9.39
C LYS A 234 -15.30 -1.13 10.00
N PHE A 235 -14.79 -2.36 9.93
CA PHE A 235 -13.44 -2.69 10.38
C PHE A 235 -12.57 -3.01 9.15
N ALA A 236 -11.64 -2.13 8.80
CA ALA A 236 -10.86 -2.27 7.56
C ALA A 236 -10.10 -3.59 7.46
N CYS A 237 -9.74 -4.22 8.58
CA CYS A 237 -9.03 -5.49 8.58
C CYS A 237 -9.90 -6.71 8.19
N VAL A 238 -11.22 -6.63 8.28
CA VAL A 238 -12.14 -7.76 7.96
C VAL A 238 -13.21 -7.40 6.95
N ASP A 239 -13.66 -6.12 6.90
CA ASP A 239 -14.65 -5.63 5.94
C ASP A 239 -14.01 -5.09 4.67
N GLY A 240 -12.72 -4.64 4.74
CA GLY A 240 -11.91 -4.06 3.69
C GLY A 240 -10.63 -4.88 3.40
N PRO A 241 -9.53 -4.23 3.04
CA PRO A 241 -9.22 -2.80 3.18
C PRO A 241 -9.86 -1.87 2.12
N GLU A 242 -10.41 -2.42 1.03
CA GLU A 242 -11.03 -1.65 -0.04
C GLU A 242 -12.49 -1.35 0.25
N PHE A 243 -12.90 -0.10 0.04
CA PHE A 243 -14.26 0.39 0.27
C PHE A 243 -14.69 1.35 -0.84
N ASP A 244 -16.01 1.50 -1.01
CA ASP A 244 -16.61 2.54 -1.85
C ASP A 244 -16.17 3.92 -1.34
N GLY A 245 -15.27 4.54 -2.09
CA GLY A 245 -14.61 5.78 -1.69
C GLY A 245 -15.57 6.97 -1.59
N HIS A 246 -16.70 6.96 -2.34
CA HIS A 246 -17.70 8.00 -2.25
C HIS A 246 -18.50 7.96 -0.93
N LYS A 247 -18.41 6.86 -0.19
CA LYS A 247 -19.10 6.67 1.10
C LYS A 247 -18.17 6.79 2.31
N VAL A 248 -16.87 6.93 2.11
CA VAL A 248 -15.88 7.01 3.20
C VAL A 248 -15.90 8.37 3.88
N ASP A 249 -15.97 8.39 5.21
CA ASP A 249 -15.64 9.59 6.01
C ASP A 249 -14.14 9.80 6.10
N PHE A 250 -13.58 10.49 5.11
CA PHE A 250 -12.15 10.81 5.07
C PHE A 250 -11.71 11.77 6.19
N ALA A 251 -12.64 12.60 6.73
CA ALA A 251 -12.29 13.53 7.80
C ALA A 251 -12.03 12.77 9.09
N GLU A 252 -12.92 11.83 9.44
CA GLU A 252 -12.71 10.93 10.57
C GLU A 252 -11.44 10.11 10.41
N LEU A 253 -11.24 9.48 9.25
CA LEU A 253 -10.04 8.66 8.98
C LEU A 253 -8.75 9.46 9.17
N MET A 254 -8.66 10.68 8.64
CA MET A 254 -7.47 11.53 8.81
C MET A 254 -7.25 11.92 10.27
N SER A 255 -8.33 12.26 11.00
CA SER A 255 -8.26 12.57 12.42
C SER A 255 -7.72 11.39 13.23
N ARG A 256 -8.26 10.19 13.00
CA ARG A 256 -7.81 8.96 13.67
C ARG A 256 -6.36 8.60 13.36
N ASN A 257 -5.94 8.70 12.11
CA ASN A 257 -4.56 8.45 11.71
C ASN A 257 -3.55 9.45 12.30
N SER A 258 -4.01 10.59 12.80
CA SER A 258 -3.15 11.59 13.45
C SER A 258 -2.96 11.37 14.96
N THR A 259 -3.72 10.46 15.59
CA THR A 259 -3.81 10.29 17.05
C THR A 259 -2.45 10.04 17.74
N TYR A 260 -1.54 9.31 17.10
CA TYR A 260 -0.26 8.91 17.69
C TYR A 260 0.95 9.66 17.13
N ARG A 261 0.77 10.63 16.22
CA ARG A 261 1.89 11.35 15.55
C ARG A 261 2.91 11.95 16.51
N GLY A 262 2.45 12.54 17.62
CA GLY A 262 3.35 13.12 18.63
C GLY A 262 4.25 12.06 19.28
N ARG A 263 3.67 10.94 19.70
CA ARG A 263 4.42 9.83 20.29
C ARG A 263 5.36 9.14 19.31
N GLU A 264 4.94 9.01 18.05
CA GLU A 264 5.79 8.47 16.98
C GLU A 264 7.02 9.33 16.73
N ALA A 265 6.88 10.68 16.80
CA ALA A 265 8.00 11.61 16.69
C ALA A 265 8.98 11.45 17.86
N GLU A 266 8.51 11.41 19.11
CA GLU A 266 9.33 11.19 20.29
C GLU A 266 10.10 9.86 20.26
N VAL A 267 9.43 8.77 19.83
CA VAL A 267 10.07 7.46 19.71
C VAL A 267 11.16 7.47 18.65
N LYS A 268 10.95 8.14 17.51
CA LYS A 268 11.98 8.29 16.46
C LYS A 268 13.22 9.03 16.98
N GLU A 269 13.05 10.16 17.65
CA GLU A 269 14.15 10.94 18.22
C GLU A 269 14.93 10.11 19.26
N THR A 270 14.22 9.46 20.18
CA THR A 270 14.84 8.64 21.23
C THR A 270 15.60 7.46 20.64
N HIS A 271 15.08 6.85 19.57
CA HIS A 271 15.74 5.72 18.91
C HIS A 271 16.97 6.17 18.11
N ALA A 272 16.90 7.28 17.39
CA ALA A 272 18.05 7.86 16.70
C ALA A 272 19.20 8.15 17.68
N CYS A 273 18.90 8.77 18.83
CA CYS A 273 19.89 8.99 19.90
C CYS A 273 20.51 7.68 20.43
N ARG A 274 19.72 6.61 20.61
CA ARG A 274 20.25 5.32 21.06
C ARG A 274 21.14 4.65 20.03
N MET A 275 20.79 4.69 18.75
CA MET A 275 21.59 4.14 17.66
C MET A 275 22.91 4.88 17.48
N GLU A 276 22.89 6.21 17.59
CA GLU A 276 24.14 7.01 17.60
C GLU A 276 25.03 6.70 18.80
N ALA A 277 24.45 6.51 19.99
CA ALA A 277 25.20 6.14 21.18
C ALA A 277 25.83 4.75 21.04
N MET A 278 25.09 3.74 20.56
CA MET A 278 25.61 2.40 20.30
C MET A 278 26.69 2.39 19.20
N GLY A 279 26.53 3.20 18.14
CA GLY A 279 27.55 3.34 17.09
C GLY A 279 28.85 3.95 17.61
N LYS A 280 28.80 4.84 18.59
CA LYS A 280 29.99 5.43 19.25
C LYS A 280 30.66 4.46 20.24
N GLU A 281 29.95 3.48 20.80
CA GLU A 281 30.54 2.44 21.65
C GLU A 281 31.23 1.34 20.86
N LEU A 282 30.81 1.06 19.61
CA LEU A 282 31.44 0.07 18.73
C LEU A 282 32.71 0.57 18.02
N ILE A 283 33.02 1.87 18.11
CA ILE A 283 34.21 2.49 17.51
C ILE A 283 35.33 2.73 18.58
N LYS A 284 35.10 2.40 19.83
CA LYS A 284 36.07 2.40 20.92
C LYS A 284 36.57 0.97 21.21
#